data_e8d990da146db79308251e3b16a39efb
#
_entry.id   e8d990da146db79308251e3b16a39efb
#
_cell.length_a   1.000
_cell.length_b   1.000
_cell.length_c   1.000
_cell.angle_alpha   90.00
_cell.angle_beta   90.00
_cell.angle_gamma   90.00
#
_symmetry.space_group_name_H-M   'P 1'
#
loop_
_entity.id
_entity.type
_entity.pdbx_description
1 polymer ?
#
loop_
_entity_poly.entity_id
_entity_poly.type
_entity_poly.pdbx_seq_one_letter_code
_entity_poly.pdbx_strand_id
1 'polypeptide(L)'
;MKNTKDLILANTFVLLLKKGYDSVSISDIAAKIGISRGLIYKYFDDKSELVFESCKKFFLEEFLADVGEISLEQCIEQFIKNLKRVIKMLSEIAGEKIDVMKYNLLYAEVLMRDARLKNSAREWSLFLKKNVLNRARKNGEIKNISDVFIQNVFLDILGRVSCLHETLPENCINSIIRDIRTFYKLIRA
;
A
#
# COMPACT_ATOMS: atom_id res chain seq x y z
N MET A 1 5.32 15.96 3.17
CA MET A 1 3.83 16.01 3.21
C MET A 1 3.40 17.39 2.77
N LYS A 2 2.46 17.48 1.83
CA LYS A 2 2.15 18.75 1.14
C LYS A 2 1.10 19.62 1.85
N ASN A 3 0.28 19.06 2.75
CA ASN A 3 -0.78 19.81 3.44
C ASN A 3 -1.22 19.14 4.76
N THR A 4 -2.10 19.81 5.52
CA THR A 4 -2.62 19.33 6.81
C THR A 4 -3.40 18.02 6.68
N LYS A 5 -4.16 17.83 5.59
CA LYS A 5 -4.91 16.58 5.34
C LYS A 5 -3.95 15.40 5.22
N ASP A 6 -2.87 15.53 4.46
CA ASP A 6 -1.84 14.49 4.32
C ASP A 6 -1.16 14.14 5.64
N LEU A 7 -0.90 15.15 6.49
CA LEU A 7 -0.33 14.96 7.81
C LEU A 7 -1.26 14.12 8.72
N ILE A 8 -2.56 14.43 8.69
CA ILE A 8 -3.57 13.69 9.45
C ILE A 8 -3.64 12.24 8.97
N LEU A 9 -3.76 12.01 7.65
CA LEU A 9 -3.85 10.66 7.07
C LEU A 9 -2.63 9.81 7.43
N ALA A 10 -1.41 10.34 7.28
CA ALA A 10 -0.19 9.59 7.54
C ALA A 10 -0.02 9.23 9.03
N ASN A 11 -0.33 10.16 9.94
CA ASN A 11 -0.26 9.86 11.37
C ASN A 11 -1.37 8.91 11.83
N THR A 12 -2.56 8.99 11.24
CA THR A 12 -3.64 8.01 11.45
C THR A 12 -3.16 6.63 11.05
N PHE A 13 -2.60 6.48 9.86
CA PHE A 13 -2.11 5.19 9.37
C PHE A 13 -1.02 4.60 10.27
N VAL A 14 -0.05 5.41 10.69
CA VAL A 14 0.99 4.97 11.64
C VAL A 14 0.40 4.54 12.99
N LEU A 15 -0.61 5.24 13.51
CA LEU A 15 -1.29 4.83 14.75
C LEU A 15 -2.04 3.51 14.59
N LEU A 16 -2.70 3.30 13.44
CA LEU A 16 -3.36 2.01 13.13
C LEU A 16 -2.35 0.86 13.10
N LEU A 17 -1.17 1.06 12.50
CA LEU A 17 -0.09 0.07 12.52
C LEU A 17 0.44 -0.24 13.92
N LYS A 18 0.48 0.77 14.80
CA LYS A 18 1.02 0.62 16.17
C LYS A 18 0.02 0.03 17.15
N LYS A 19 -1.23 0.50 17.10
CA LYS A 19 -2.26 0.20 18.11
C LYS A 19 -3.34 -0.76 17.62
N GLY A 20 -3.43 -1.01 16.30
CA GLY A 20 -4.53 -1.75 15.67
C GLY A 20 -5.76 -0.87 15.41
N TYR A 21 -6.68 -1.40 14.59
CA TYR A 21 -7.85 -0.68 14.09
C TYR A 21 -8.79 -0.16 15.21
N ASP A 22 -9.11 -1.01 16.19
CA ASP A 22 -10.10 -0.68 17.22
C ASP A 22 -9.59 0.30 18.27
N SER A 23 -8.28 0.28 18.55
CA SER A 23 -7.66 1.03 19.63
C SER A 23 -7.31 2.48 19.28
N VAL A 24 -7.48 2.93 18.05
CA VAL A 24 -7.18 4.30 17.62
C VAL A 24 -8.41 5.19 17.76
N SER A 25 -8.29 6.34 18.42
CA SER A 25 -9.32 7.37 18.52
C SER A 25 -8.93 8.67 17.83
N ILE A 26 -9.91 9.54 17.52
CA ILE A 26 -9.65 10.91 17.03
C ILE A 26 -8.80 11.71 18.02
N SER A 27 -8.97 11.46 19.33
CA SER A 27 -8.16 12.12 20.36
C SER A 27 -6.69 11.69 20.32
N ASP A 28 -6.42 10.39 20.07
CA ASP A 28 -5.03 9.90 19.89
C ASP A 28 -4.35 10.54 18.69
N ILE A 29 -5.09 10.67 17.58
CA ILE A 29 -4.57 11.27 16.34
C ILE A 29 -4.28 12.77 16.59
N ALA A 30 -5.23 13.49 17.15
CA ALA A 30 -5.08 14.92 17.46
C ALA A 30 -3.88 15.17 18.37
N ALA A 31 -3.75 14.38 19.45
CA ALA A 31 -2.63 14.48 20.41
C ALA A 31 -1.28 14.17 19.73
N LYS A 32 -1.20 13.12 18.88
CA LYS A 32 0.04 12.76 18.16
C LYS A 32 0.54 13.88 17.25
N ILE A 33 -0.37 14.61 16.60
CA ILE A 33 -0.03 15.65 15.63
C ILE A 33 0.12 17.03 16.28
N GLY A 34 -0.43 17.22 17.48
CA GLY A 34 -0.49 18.51 18.16
C GLY A 34 -1.56 19.46 17.60
N ILE A 35 -2.70 18.94 17.13
CA ILE A 35 -3.81 19.73 16.58
C ILE A 35 -5.10 19.50 17.37
N SER A 36 -6.10 20.38 17.18
CA SER A 36 -7.42 20.18 17.79
C SER A 36 -8.23 19.09 17.06
N ARG A 37 -9.10 18.39 17.79
CA ARG A 37 -10.07 17.46 17.19
C ARG A 37 -10.99 18.16 16.16
N GLY A 38 -11.38 19.40 16.45
CA GLY A 38 -12.19 20.22 15.52
C GLY A 38 -11.51 20.44 14.17
N LEU A 39 -10.17 20.52 14.14
CA LEU A 39 -9.46 20.63 12.87
C LEU A 39 -9.51 19.31 12.08
N ILE A 40 -9.49 18.16 12.72
CA ILE A 40 -9.68 16.86 12.05
C ILE A 40 -11.07 16.78 11.42
N TYR A 41 -12.12 17.17 12.17
CA TYR A 41 -13.51 17.19 11.69
C TYR A 41 -13.82 18.21 10.57
N LYS A 42 -12.89 19.14 10.28
CA LYS A 42 -12.97 19.99 9.06
C LYS A 42 -12.60 19.24 7.79
N TYR A 43 -11.92 18.12 7.89
CA TYR A 43 -11.44 17.32 6.75
C TYR A 43 -12.16 16.00 6.58
N PHE A 44 -12.73 15.46 7.67
CA PHE A 44 -13.33 14.12 7.73
C PHE A 44 -14.57 14.15 8.62
N ASP A 45 -15.66 13.59 8.14
CA ASP A 45 -16.96 13.61 8.83
C ASP A 45 -16.93 12.79 10.13
N ASP A 46 -16.21 11.66 10.10
CA ASP A 46 -16.06 10.78 11.26
C ASP A 46 -14.74 9.99 11.23
N LYS A 47 -14.53 9.15 12.27
CA LYS A 47 -13.37 8.25 12.37
C LYS A 47 -13.34 7.24 11.23
N SER A 48 -14.50 6.74 10.79
CA SER A 48 -14.58 5.71 9.75
C SER A 48 -14.10 6.24 8.40
N GLU A 49 -14.51 7.47 8.06
CA GLU A 49 -14.03 8.15 6.86
C GLU A 49 -12.52 8.41 6.93
N LEU A 50 -12.02 8.95 8.03
CA LEU A 50 -10.59 9.19 8.22
C LEU A 50 -9.76 7.91 8.08
N VAL A 51 -10.21 6.80 8.69
CA VAL A 51 -9.52 5.50 8.59
C VAL A 51 -9.56 4.98 7.15
N PHE A 52 -10.72 5.05 6.50
CA PHE A 52 -10.87 4.63 5.10
C PHE A 52 -9.93 5.41 4.18
N GLU A 53 -9.96 6.74 4.22
CA GLU A 53 -9.10 7.60 3.38
C GLU A 53 -7.60 7.36 3.67
N SER A 54 -7.25 7.17 4.93
CA SER A 54 -5.89 6.85 5.35
C SER A 54 -5.42 5.51 4.77
N CYS A 55 -6.24 4.46 4.90
CA CYS A 55 -5.92 3.14 4.39
C CYS A 55 -5.91 3.10 2.85
N LYS A 56 -6.87 3.75 2.19
CA LYS A 56 -6.90 3.88 0.74
C LYS A 56 -5.62 4.55 0.21
N LYS A 57 -5.20 5.64 0.84
CA LYS A 57 -3.98 6.35 0.47
C LYS A 57 -2.75 5.45 0.58
N PHE A 58 -2.53 4.82 1.74
CA PHE A 58 -1.29 4.11 2.02
C PHE A 58 -1.27 2.64 1.61
N PHE A 59 -2.40 2.03 1.30
CA PHE A 59 -2.44 0.69 0.72
C PHE A 59 -2.53 0.68 -0.81
N LEU A 60 -3.10 1.74 -1.42
CA LEU A 60 -3.38 1.74 -2.85
C LEU A 60 -2.72 2.93 -3.57
N GLU A 61 -3.11 4.16 -3.26
CA GLU A 61 -2.77 5.33 -4.07
C GLU A 61 -1.27 5.62 -4.11
N GLU A 62 -0.59 5.58 -2.96
CA GLU A 62 0.85 5.87 -2.87
C GLU A 62 1.73 4.81 -3.56
N PHE A 63 1.29 3.54 -3.59
CA PHE A 63 2.02 2.48 -4.28
C PHE A 63 1.84 2.51 -5.78
N LEU A 64 0.67 2.93 -6.25
CA LEU A 64 0.30 2.94 -7.66
C LEU A 64 0.44 4.33 -8.29
N ALA A 65 0.98 5.29 -7.54
CA ALA A 65 1.28 6.61 -8.06
C ALA A 65 2.24 6.49 -9.26
N ASP A 66 1.90 7.20 -10.33
CA ASP A 66 2.67 7.24 -11.59
C ASP A 66 2.83 5.88 -12.30
N VAL A 67 2.06 4.86 -11.90
CA VAL A 67 1.94 3.59 -12.64
C VAL A 67 0.86 3.77 -13.71
N GLY A 68 1.27 3.88 -14.97
CA GLY A 68 0.34 4.23 -16.05
C GLY A 68 0.82 3.80 -17.44
N GLU A 69 0.87 4.73 -18.39
CA GLU A 69 1.15 4.49 -19.81
C GLU A 69 2.63 4.32 -20.15
N ILE A 70 3.36 3.53 -19.37
CA ILE A 70 4.78 3.20 -19.50
C ILE A 70 4.94 1.68 -19.68
N SER A 71 6.11 1.18 -20.09
CA SER A 71 6.33 -0.27 -20.25
C SER A 71 6.09 -1.01 -18.93
N LEU A 72 5.84 -2.32 -19.00
CA LEU A 72 5.64 -3.14 -17.79
C LEU A 72 6.87 -3.08 -16.88
N GLU A 73 8.08 -3.08 -17.44
CA GLU A 73 9.31 -2.95 -16.67
C GLU A 73 9.37 -1.62 -15.91
N GLN A 74 9.04 -0.52 -16.58
CA GLN A 74 8.95 0.79 -15.95
C GLN A 74 7.87 0.86 -14.87
N CYS A 75 6.71 0.22 -15.09
CA CYS A 75 5.65 0.12 -14.07
C CYS A 75 6.17 -0.59 -12.81
N ILE A 76 6.90 -1.68 -12.97
CA ILE A 76 7.46 -2.47 -11.86
C ILE A 76 8.51 -1.65 -11.08
N GLU A 77 9.43 -1.00 -11.78
CA GLU A 77 10.45 -0.18 -11.12
C GLU A 77 9.83 1.05 -10.44
N GLN A 78 8.78 1.66 -11.02
CA GLN A 78 8.04 2.73 -10.36
C GLN A 78 7.34 2.24 -9.10
N PHE A 79 6.69 1.06 -9.14
CA PHE A 79 6.10 0.44 -7.97
C PHE A 79 7.13 0.18 -6.86
N ILE A 80 8.30 -0.37 -7.21
CA ILE A 80 9.40 -0.61 -6.25
C ILE A 80 9.89 0.71 -5.63
N LYS A 81 10.02 1.76 -6.44
CA LYS A 81 10.37 3.10 -5.96
C LYS A 81 9.33 3.65 -4.98
N ASN A 82 8.06 3.49 -5.30
CA ASN A 82 6.95 3.90 -4.44
C ASN A 82 6.95 3.11 -3.12
N LEU A 83 7.13 1.79 -3.17
CA LEU A 83 7.24 0.92 -1.99
C LEU A 83 8.32 1.43 -1.03
N LYS A 84 9.54 1.65 -1.53
CA LYS A 84 10.65 2.17 -0.72
C LYS A 84 10.33 3.54 -0.12
N ARG A 85 9.75 4.45 -0.91
CA ARG A 85 9.36 5.80 -0.49
C ARG A 85 8.33 5.78 0.62
N VAL A 86 7.27 4.99 0.46
CA VAL A 86 6.17 4.88 1.46
C VAL A 86 6.69 4.31 2.77
N ILE A 87 7.42 3.20 2.73
CA ILE A 87 7.96 2.58 3.94
C ILE A 87 8.93 3.53 4.67
N LYS A 88 9.80 4.21 3.93
CA LYS A 88 10.70 5.22 4.53
C LYS A 88 9.91 6.34 5.20
N MET A 89 8.96 6.94 4.50
CA MET A 89 8.13 8.04 5.03
C MET A 89 7.34 7.61 6.28
N LEU A 90 6.70 6.45 6.25
CA LEU A 90 5.94 5.94 7.39
C LEU A 90 6.86 5.64 8.58
N SER A 91 8.08 5.13 8.34
CA SER A 91 9.08 4.89 9.38
C SER A 91 9.55 6.18 10.04
N GLU A 92 9.78 7.24 9.26
CA GLU A 92 10.13 8.57 9.78
C GLU A 92 9.02 9.14 10.67
N ILE A 93 7.74 9.02 10.27
CA ILE A 93 6.59 9.47 11.07
C ILE A 93 6.41 8.61 12.33
N ALA A 94 6.68 7.31 12.23
CA ALA A 94 6.58 6.38 13.35
C ALA A 94 7.70 6.57 14.38
N GLY A 95 8.86 7.12 13.96
CA GLY A 95 10.10 7.15 14.74
C GLY A 95 10.77 5.78 14.89
N GLU A 96 10.36 4.80 14.10
CA GLU A 96 10.87 3.42 14.09
C GLU A 96 10.61 2.77 12.72
N LYS A 97 11.29 1.67 12.42
CA LYS A 97 11.06 0.91 11.19
C LYS A 97 9.66 0.30 11.18
N ILE A 98 8.98 0.42 10.04
CA ILE A 98 7.67 -0.21 9.85
C ILE A 98 7.84 -1.72 9.72
N ASP A 99 7.09 -2.44 10.55
CA ASP A 99 6.94 -3.89 10.46
C ASP A 99 5.99 -4.24 9.29
N VAL A 100 6.55 -4.87 8.27
CA VAL A 100 5.81 -5.26 7.06
C VAL A 100 4.72 -6.29 7.37
N MET A 101 4.91 -7.13 8.39
CA MET A 101 3.86 -8.06 8.81
C MET A 101 2.67 -7.32 9.39
N LYS A 102 2.89 -6.35 10.28
CA LYS A 102 1.80 -5.50 10.83
C LYS A 102 1.10 -4.73 9.71
N TYR A 103 1.85 -4.27 8.73
CA TYR A 103 1.29 -3.61 7.55
C TYR A 103 0.33 -4.54 6.78
N ASN A 104 0.73 -5.77 6.50
CA ASN A 104 -0.09 -6.75 5.78
C ASN A 104 -1.29 -7.23 6.61
N LEU A 105 -1.13 -7.41 7.91
CA LEU A 105 -2.23 -7.76 8.82
C LEU A 105 -3.28 -6.65 8.88
N LEU A 106 -2.86 -5.40 8.98
CA LEU A 106 -3.77 -4.24 8.96
C LEU A 106 -4.53 -4.17 7.63
N TYR A 107 -3.85 -4.41 6.49
CA TYR A 107 -4.50 -4.45 5.19
C TYR A 107 -5.60 -5.50 5.11
N ALA A 108 -5.30 -6.73 5.54
CA ALA A 108 -6.27 -7.83 5.57
C ALA A 108 -7.46 -7.51 6.50
N GLU A 109 -7.18 -6.98 7.70
CA GLU A 109 -8.20 -6.59 8.67
C GLU A 109 -9.16 -5.54 8.10
N VAL A 110 -8.62 -4.45 7.50
CA VAL A 110 -9.44 -3.37 6.97
C VAL A 110 -10.23 -3.82 5.74
N LEU A 111 -9.68 -4.66 4.87
CA LEU A 111 -10.42 -5.24 3.75
C LEU A 111 -11.63 -6.08 4.20
N MET A 112 -11.53 -6.76 5.34
CA MET A 112 -12.66 -7.52 5.87
C MET A 112 -13.73 -6.62 6.50
N ARG A 113 -13.35 -5.47 7.06
CA ARG A 113 -14.24 -4.59 7.82
C ARG A 113 -14.86 -3.47 6.98
N ASP A 114 -14.17 -2.97 5.95
CA ASP A 114 -14.63 -1.82 5.15
C ASP A 114 -14.81 -2.18 3.67
N ALA A 115 -16.07 -2.28 3.26
CA ALA A 115 -16.44 -2.56 1.88
C ALA A 115 -15.93 -1.50 0.89
N ARG A 116 -15.75 -0.23 1.31
CA ARG A 116 -15.23 0.85 0.47
C ARG A 116 -13.79 0.58 0.07
N LEU A 117 -12.94 0.11 1.00
CA LEU A 117 -11.55 -0.25 0.68
C LEU A 117 -11.50 -1.48 -0.24
N LYS A 118 -12.35 -2.47 0.00
CA LYS A 118 -12.47 -3.64 -0.87
C LYS A 118 -12.84 -3.26 -2.30
N ASN A 119 -13.81 -2.34 -2.46
CA ASN A 119 -14.21 -1.83 -3.78
C ASN A 119 -13.07 -1.04 -4.44
N SER A 120 -12.39 -0.16 -3.70
CA SER A 120 -11.23 0.57 -4.22
C SER A 120 -10.11 -0.38 -4.66
N ALA A 121 -9.81 -1.41 -3.90
CA ALA A 121 -8.81 -2.42 -4.28
C ALA A 121 -9.22 -3.16 -5.57
N ARG A 122 -10.52 -3.47 -5.73
CA ARG A 122 -11.05 -4.07 -6.97
C ARG A 122 -10.93 -3.12 -8.17
N GLU A 123 -11.25 -1.85 -8.01
CA GLU A 123 -11.10 -0.84 -9.07
C GLU A 123 -9.65 -0.72 -9.52
N TRP A 124 -8.71 -0.70 -8.58
CA TRP A 124 -7.28 -0.69 -8.87
C TRP A 124 -6.82 -1.97 -9.59
N SER A 125 -7.32 -3.14 -9.20
CA SER A 125 -7.04 -4.40 -9.90
C SER A 125 -7.52 -4.34 -11.36
N LEU A 126 -8.73 -3.82 -11.61
CA LEU A 126 -9.26 -3.63 -12.95
C LEU A 126 -8.46 -2.60 -13.76
N PHE A 127 -8.04 -1.51 -13.15
CA PHE A 127 -7.18 -0.52 -13.77
C PHE A 127 -5.84 -1.12 -14.21
N LEU A 128 -5.16 -1.87 -13.33
CA LEU A 128 -3.89 -2.53 -13.66
C LEU A 128 -4.06 -3.55 -14.78
N LYS A 129 -5.13 -4.35 -14.75
CA LYS A 129 -5.45 -5.27 -15.83
C LYS A 129 -5.60 -4.54 -17.16
N LYS A 130 -6.44 -3.51 -17.21
CA LYS A 130 -6.75 -2.78 -18.45
C LYS A 130 -5.57 -1.99 -18.99
N ASN A 131 -4.88 -1.23 -18.12
CA ASN A 131 -3.91 -0.23 -18.55
C ASN A 131 -2.45 -0.71 -18.51
N VAL A 132 -2.17 -1.77 -17.77
CA VAL A 132 -0.81 -2.33 -17.66
C VAL A 132 -0.72 -3.69 -18.35
N LEU A 133 -1.45 -4.70 -17.86
CA LEU A 133 -1.28 -6.07 -18.36
C LEU A 133 -1.76 -6.26 -19.80
N ASN A 134 -2.95 -5.73 -20.16
CA ASN A 134 -3.46 -5.85 -21.54
C ASN A 134 -2.55 -5.13 -22.54
N ARG A 135 -2.01 -3.98 -22.17
CA ARG A 135 -1.05 -3.24 -22.99
C ARG A 135 0.25 -4.02 -23.16
N ALA A 136 0.84 -4.49 -22.04
CA ALA A 136 2.07 -5.28 -22.07
C ALA A 136 1.92 -6.53 -22.94
N ARG A 137 0.76 -7.19 -22.89
CA ARG A 137 0.45 -8.35 -23.75
C ARG A 137 0.34 -7.94 -25.22
N LYS A 138 -0.38 -6.84 -25.51
CA LYS A 138 -0.53 -6.33 -26.89
C LYS A 138 0.81 -5.94 -27.51
N ASN A 139 1.74 -5.43 -26.69
CA ASN A 139 3.08 -5.04 -27.12
C ASN A 139 4.07 -6.22 -27.15
N GLY A 140 3.65 -7.44 -26.80
CA GLY A 140 4.54 -8.60 -26.72
C GLY A 140 5.56 -8.56 -25.57
N GLU A 141 5.30 -7.75 -24.53
CA GLU A 141 6.22 -7.61 -23.39
C GLU A 141 6.12 -8.80 -22.41
N ILE A 142 4.98 -9.51 -22.40
CA ILE A 142 4.73 -10.66 -21.52
C ILE A 142 4.22 -11.88 -22.26
N LYS A 143 4.53 -13.05 -21.72
CA LYS A 143 4.02 -14.34 -22.18
C LYS A 143 2.50 -14.42 -22.04
N ASN A 144 1.89 -15.33 -22.77
CA ASN A 144 0.44 -15.59 -22.67
C ASN A 144 0.11 -16.35 -21.37
N ILE A 145 0.07 -15.61 -20.25
CA ILE A 145 -0.22 -16.11 -18.92
C ILE A 145 -1.51 -15.41 -18.43
N SER A 146 -2.33 -16.14 -17.67
CA SER A 146 -3.57 -15.62 -17.10
C SER A 146 -3.33 -14.36 -16.23
N ASP A 147 -4.14 -13.31 -16.44
CA ASP A 147 -4.10 -12.09 -15.62
C ASP A 147 -4.35 -12.41 -14.13
N VAL A 148 -5.29 -13.33 -13.85
CA VAL A 148 -5.60 -13.75 -12.48
C VAL A 148 -4.38 -14.40 -11.83
N PHE A 149 -3.64 -15.24 -12.57
CA PHE A 149 -2.42 -15.85 -12.06
C PHE A 149 -1.35 -14.78 -11.76
N ILE A 150 -1.12 -13.84 -12.70
CA ILE A 150 -0.15 -12.76 -12.50
C ILE A 150 -0.50 -11.93 -11.27
N GLN A 151 -1.78 -11.55 -11.13
CA GLN A 151 -2.24 -10.75 -9.98
C GLN A 151 -2.13 -11.51 -8.67
N ASN A 152 -2.51 -12.78 -8.62
CA ASN A 152 -2.42 -13.59 -7.41
C ASN A 152 -0.96 -13.77 -6.97
N VAL A 153 -0.05 -14.12 -7.88
CA VAL A 153 1.37 -14.24 -7.53
C VAL A 153 1.95 -12.92 -7.04
N PHE A 154 1.57 -11.80 -7.66
CA PHE A 154 2.02 -10.48 -7.23
C PHE A 154 1.51 -10.13 -5.82
N LEU A 155 0.24 -10.40 -5.54
CA LEU A 155 -0.35 -10.21 -4.20
C LEU A 155 0.29 -11.14 -3.17
N ASP A 156 0.59 -12.39 -3.53
CA ASP A 156 1.29 -13.33 -2.66
C ASP A 156 2.70 -12.85 -2.32
N ILE A 157 3.42 -12.28 -3.28
CA ILE A 157 4.74 -11.69 -3.03
C ILE A 157 4.64 -10.52 -2.04
N LEU A 158 3.65 -9.65 -2.21
CA LEU A 158 3.44 -8.51 -1.31
C LEU A 158 2.95 -8.93 0.08
N GLY A 159 2.03 -9.90 0.13
CA GLY A 159 1.39 -10.38 1.35
C GLY A 159 2.18 -11.44 2.11
N ARG A 160 3.35 -11.86 1.61
CA ARG A 160 4.11 -12.95 2.22
C ARG A 160 4.40 -12.70 3.69
N VAL A 161 3.80 -13.55 4.50
CA VAL A 161 4.15 -13.79 5.89
C VAL A 161 5.55 -14.45 6.00
N SER A 162 6.21 -14.76 4.88
CA SER A 162 7.58 -15.35 4.83
C SER A 162 8.66 -14.43 5.41
N CYS A 163 8.35 -13.18 5.67
CA CYS A 163 9.15 -12.34 6.56
C CYS A 163 9.26 -12.86 7.99
N LEU A 164 8.55 -13.93 8.36
CA LEU A 164 8.69 -14.63 9.65
C LEU A 164 10.11 -15.20 9.89
N HIS A 165 10.85 -15.48 8.81
CA HIS A 165 12.21 -15.99 8.90
C HIS A 165 13.29 -14.91 8.82
N GLU A 166 12.90 -13.66 8.54
CA GLU A 166 13.84 -12.55 8.42
C GLU A 166 13.81 -11.70 9.68
N THR A 167 14.91 -11.70 10.40
CA THR A 167 15.06 -11.02 11.69
C THR A 167 15.07 -9.49 11.59
N LEU A 168 15.19 -8.93 10.38
CA LEU A 168 15.27 -7.48 10.16
C LEU A 168 14.23 -7.02 9.11
N PRO A 169 13.44 -5.96 9.39
CA PRO A 169 12.46 -5.38 8.44
C PRO A 169 13.06 -4.98 7.09
N GLU A 170 14.33 -4.58 7.05
CA GLU A 170 15.05 -4.25 5.82
C GLU A 170 15.22 -5.44 4.89
N ASN A 171 15.50 -6.62 5.45
CA ASN A 171 15.65 -7.84 4.68
C ASN A 171 14.33 -8.25 4.05
N CYS A 172 13.21 -8.03 4.75
CA CYS A 172 11.89 -8.30 4.26
C CYS A 172 11.56 -7.50 2.99
N ILE A 173 11.80 -6.18 3.00
CA ILE A 173 11.56 -5.32 1.83
C ILE A 173 12.48 -5.70 0.67
N ASN A 174 13.75 -5.96 0.93
CA ASN A 174 14.70 -6.39 -0.10
C ASN A 174 14.32 -7.75 -0.69
N SER A 175 13.81 -8.67 0.12
CA SER A 175 13.28 -9.97 -0.34
C SER A 175 12.06 -9.77 -1.24
N ILE A 176 11.08 -8.96 -0.84
CA ILE A 176 9.91 -8.62 -1.67
C ILE A 176 10.35 -8.05 -3.02
N ILE A 177 11.27 -7.09 -3.03
CA ILE A 177 11.77 -6.46 -4.25
C ILE A 177 12.47 -7.48 -5.16
N ARG A 178 13.30 -8.34 -4.60
CA ARG A 178 13.97 -9.42 -5.34
C ARG A 178 12.96 -10.35 -5.98
N ASP A 179 11.91 -10.74 -5.25
CA ASP A 179 10.90 -11.67 -5.72
C ASP A 179 10.00 -11.03 -6.79
N ILE A 180 9.67 -9.75 -6.67
CA ILE A 180 8.97 -8.99 -7.73
C ILE A 180 9.80 -8.98 -9.02
N ARG A 181 11.09 -8.68 -8.96
CA ARG A 181 11.97 -8.67 -10.13
C ARG A 181 12.15 -10.07 -10.72
N THR A 182 12.24 -11.09 -9.88
CA THR A 182 12.33 -12.49 -10.33
C THR A 182 11.04 -12.91 -11.03
N PHE A 183 9.89 -12.59 -10.45
CA PHE A 183 8.60 -12.85 -11.08
C PHE A 183 8.47 -12.13 -12.43
N TYR A 184 8.86 -10.86 -12.52
CA TYR A 184 8.87 -10.16 -13.79
C TYR A 184 9.72 -10.88 -14.85
N LYS A 185 10.94 -11.31 -14.50
CA LYS A 185 11.80 -12.08 -15.42
C LYS A 185 11.16 -13.39 -15.90
N LEU A 186 10.33 -14.01 -15.09
CA LEU A 186 9.63 -15.25 -15.45
C LEU A 186 8.47 -15.02 -16.44
N ILE A 187 7.76 -13.90 -16.30
CA ILE A 187 6.57 -13.60 -17.12
C ILE A 187 6.88 -12.83 -18.40
N ARG A 188 8.00 -12.13 -18.49
CA ARG A 188 8.38 -11.41 -19.72
C ARG A 188 8.57 -12.36 -20.89
N ALA A 189 8.20 -11.89 -22.10
CA ALA A 189 8.36 -12.62 -23.35
C ALA A 189 9.83 -12.69 -23.79
#